data_bb8d13ccee2c2822430607b3e9cb8c58
#
_entry.id   bb8d13ccee2c2822430607b3e9cb8c58
#
_cell.length_a   1.000
_cell.length_b   1.000
_cell.length_c   1.000
_cell.angle_alpha   90.00
_cell.angle_beta   90.00
_cell.angle_gamma   90.00
#
_symmetry.space_group_name_H-M   'P 1'
#
loop_
_entity.id
_entity.type
_entity.pdbx_description
1 polymer ?
#
loop_
_entity_poly.entity_id
_entity_poly.type
_entity_poly.pdbx_seq_one_letter_code
_entity_poly.pdbx_strand_id
1 'polypeptide(L)'
;MMATGEVMSIGNSFEAAMMKAVSSIELGMDTLTHKPFEELTDDEIVAHMHVQDAERVFCVYEALKRGIDHKVIYDITKIDWWFLDKMQHLADLEKGLAKCNGVLTEEQYKTAKKYGFQDKTIRRLAQVDTLPVENYRAGFKMVDTCAAEFSANTPYFYSTYDGDNE
;
A
#
# COMPACT_ATOMS: atom_id res chain seq x y z
N MET A 1 25.42 10.11 -4.50
CA MET A 1 24.61 9.16 -3.70
C MET A 1 24.04 8.16 -4.68
N MET A 2 24.49 6.92 -4.65
CA MET A 2 23.85 5.87 -5.45
C MET A 2 22.65 5.39 -4.66
N ALA A 3 21.45 5.84 -5.05
CA ALA A 3 20.20 5.42 -4.45
C ALA A 3 19.82 4.03 -4.94
N THR A 4 20.47 3.02 -4.41
CA THR A 4 20.05 1.64 -4.59
C THR A 4 19.31 1.22 -3.35
N GLY A 5 17.99 1.02 -3.47
CA GLY A 5 17.15 0.55 -2.37
C GLY A 5 16.38 1.62 -1.60
N GLU A 6 16.32 2.86 -2.09
CA GLU A 6 15.50 3.93 -1.52
C GLU A 6 14.44 4.40 -2.52
N VAL A 7 13.22 4.57 -2.04
CA VAL A 7 12.09 5.10 -2.82
C VAL A 7 11.43 6.21 -2.01
N MET A 8 11.18 7.35 -2.67
CA MET A 8 10.36 8.42 -2.13
C MET A 8 9.00 8.41 -2.83
N SER A 9 7.95 8.38 -2.06
CA SER A 9 6.59 8.54 -2.57
C SER A 9 5.80 9.53 -1.73
N ILE A 10 4.85 10.22 -2.36
CA ILE A 10 4.01 11.20 -1.72
C ILE A 10 2.55 10.83 -1.95
N GLY A 11 1.75 10.89 -0.89
CA GLY A 11 0.32 10.60 -0.91
C GLY A 11 -0.38 11.34 0.23
N ASN A 12 -1.71 11.40 0.17
CA ASN A 12 -2.54 11.99 1.21
C ASN A 12 -2.80 11.05 2.40
N SER A 13 -2.37 9.80 2.30
CA SER A 13 -2.39 8.83 3.39
C SER A 13 -1.13 7.96 3.33
N PHE A 14 -0.78 7.36 4.47
CA PHE A 14 0.33 6.41 4.54
C PHE A 14 0.12 5.23 3.59
N GLU A 15 -1.09 4.68 3.56
CA GLU A 15 -1.45 3.55 2.70
C GLU A 15 -1.22 3.87 1.22
N ALA A 16 -1.71 5.02 0.74
CA ALA A 16 -1.52 5.44 -0.65
C ALA A 16 -0.04 5.70 -0.98
N ALA A 17 0.70 6.32 -0.07
CA ALA A 17 2.14 6.53 -0.23
C ALA A 17 2.90 5.20 -0.28
N MET A 18 2.58 4.26 0.63
CA MET A 18 3.20 2.93 0.68
C MET A 18 2.95 2.13 -0.59
N MET A 19 1.71 2.11 -1.09
CA MET A 19 1.35 1.42 -2.34
C MET A 19 2.07 2.02 -3.57
N LYS A 20 2.21 3.36 -3.62
CA LYS A 20 3.01 4.03 -4.66
C LYS A 20 4.48 3.64 -4.57
N ALA A 21 5.06 3.61 -3.36
CA ALA A 21 6.45 3.20 -3.15
C ALA A 21 6.68 1.79 -3.68
N VAL A 22 5.85 0.82 -3.25
CA VAL A 22 5.96 -0.58 -3.67
C VAL A 22 5.82 -0.75 -5.18
N SER A 23 4.89 -0.03 -5.81
CA SER A 23 4.71 -0.11 -7.27
C SER A 23 5.84 0.51 -8.08
N SER A 24 6.70 1.33 -7.46
CA SER A 24 7.85 1.99 -8.11
C SER A 24 9.18 1.25 -7.93
N ILE A 25 9.26 0.28 -7.00
CA ILE A 25 10.43 -0.59 -6.91
C ILE A 25 10.41 -1.64 -8.02
N GLU A 26 11.57 -2.01 -8.53
CA GLU A 26 11.73 -2.90 -9.69
C GLU A 26 11.52 -4.40 -9.36
N LEU A 27 10.75 -4.71 -8.31
CA LEU A 27 10.38 -6.08 -7.93
C LEU A 27 9.14 -6.61 -8.68
N GLY A 28 8.52 -5.78 -9.52
CA GLY A 28 7.30 -6.15 -10.26
C GLY A 28 6.07 -6.36 -9.38
N MET A 29 6.11 -5.87 -8.13
CA MET A 29 5.01 -5.96 -7.17
C MET A 29 3.98 -4.85 -7.41
N ASP A 30 2.73 -5.16 -7.16
CA ASP A 30 1.60 -4.22 -7.25
C ASP A 30 0.79 -4.12 -5.94
N THR A 31 1.18 -4.89 -4.95
CA THR A 31 0.75 -4.84 -3.54
C THR A 31 1.95 -5.20 -2.64
N LEU A 32 1.78 -5.14 -1.33
CA LEU A 32 2.81 -5.61 -0.39
C LEU A 32 2.88 -7.14 -0.28
N THR A 33 1.99 -7.87 -0.97
CA THR A 33 2.04 -9.33 -1.00
C THR A 33 3.25 -9.79 -1.81
N HIS A 34 4.16 -10.49 -1.16
CA HIS A 34 5.37 -11.04 -1.76
C HIS A 34 5.33 -12.56 -1.75
N LYS A 35 5.27 -13.15 -2.96
CA LYS A 35 5.06 -14.61 -3.14
C LYS A 35 5.93 -15.51 -2.28
N PRO A 36 7.24 -15.27 -2.10
CA PRO A 36 8.06 -16.12 -1.25
C PRO A 36 7.52 -16.29 0.17
N PHE A 37 6.86 -15.26 0.73
CA PHE A 37 6.29 -15.34 2.07
C PHE A 37 4.95 -16.08 2.12
N GLU A 38 4.19 -16.11 1.01
CA GLU A 38 2.93 -16.87 0.94
C GLU A 38 3.14 -18.39 1.08
N GLU A 39 4.33 -18.88 0.73
CA GLU A 39 4.68 -20.30 0.77
C GLU A 39 5.21 -20.76 2.15
N LEU A 40 5.56 -19.82 3.04
CA LEU A 40 6.09 -20.10 4.36
C LEU A 40 4.98 -20.47 5.35
N THR A 41 5.34 -21.25 6.36
CA THR A 41 4.49 -21.49 7.53
C THR A 41 4.47 -20.27 8.46
N ASP A 42 3.50 -20.22 9.40
CA ASP A 42 3.41 -19.12 10.35
C ASP A 42 4.66 -19.04 11.25
N ASP A 43 5.22 -20.17 11.64
CA ASP A 43 6.47 -20.24 12.45
C ASP A 43 7.67 -19.68 11.65
N GLU A 44 7.76 -19.98 10.37
CA GLU A 44 8.79 -19.43 9.47
C GLU A 44 8.63 -17.93 9.26
N ILE A 45 7.40 -17.43 9.12
CA ILE A 45 7.09 -15.98 9.05
C ILE A 45 7.55 -15.31 10.35
N VAL A 46 7.19 -15.87 11.51
CA VAL A 46 7.63 -15.33 12.81
C VAL A 46 9.16 -15.33 12.92
N ALA A 47 9.82 -16.40 12.52
CA ALA A 47 11.28 -16.50 12.51
C ALA A 47 11.93 -15.45 11.58
N HIS A 48 11.35 -15.26 10.38
CA HIS A 48 11.88 -14.30 9.41
C HIS A 48 11.74 -12.84 9.89
N MET A 49 10.71 -12.50 10.65
CA MET A 49 10.56 -11.15 11.22
C MET A 49 11.72 -10.70 12.12
N HIS A 50 12.52 -11.63 12.67
CA HIS A 50 13.74 -11.32 13.41
C HIS A 50 14.89 -10.87 12.51
N VAL A 51 14.85 -11.19 11.21
CA VAL A 51 15.89 -10.78 10.25
C VAL A 51 15.63 -9.33 9.86
N GLN A 52 16.68 -8.50 9.98
CA GLN A 52 16.60 -7.06 9.66
C GLN A 52 17.11 -6.80 8.25
N ASP A 53 16.32 -7.19 7.26
CA ASP A 53 16.60 -7.00 5.84
C ASP A 53 15.56 -6.11 5.13
N ALA A 54 15.76 -5.90 3.84
CA ALA A 54 14.86 -5.09 3.01
C ALA A 54 13.49 -5.76 2.77
N GLU A 55 13.39 -7.08 2.94
CA GLU A 55 12.16 -7.84 2.70
C GLU A 55 11.28 -7.93 3.94
N ARG A 56 11.79 -7.52 5.10
CA ARG A 56 11.09 -7.60 6.38
C ARG A 56 9.70 -6.92 6.37
N VAL A 57 9.53 -5.82 5.63
CA VAL A 57 8.25 -5.13 5.52
C VAL A 57 7.18 -6.02 4.86
N PHE A 58 7.57 -6.80 3.86
CA PHE A 58 6.67 -7.74 3.17
C PHE A 58 6.35 -8.95 4.05
N CYS A 59 7.32 -9.43 4.83
CA CYS A 59 7.11 -10.48 5.83
C CYS A 59 6.11 -10.03 6.91
N VAL A 60 6.24 -8.80 7.42
CA VAL A 60 5.29 -8.21 8.38
C VAL A 60 3.90 -8.09 7.75
N TYR A 61 3.80 -7.67 6.49
CA TYR A 61 2.52 -7.59 5.79
C TYR A 61 1.85 -8.97 5.67
N GLU A 62 2.60 -10.01 5.33
CA GLU A 62 2.08 -11.38 5.27
C GLU A 62 1.62 -11.86 6.67
N ALA A 63 2.38 -11.56 7.72
CA ALA A 63 1.99 -11.85 9.10
C ALA A 63 0.63 -11.21 9.46
N LEU A 64 0.43 -9.95 9.10
CA LEU A 64 -0.84 -9.24 9.29
C LEU A 64 -1.98 -9.86 8.45
N LYS A 65 -1.70 -10.23 7.21
CA LYS A 65 -2.67 -10.97 6.37
C LYS A 65 -3.14 -12.27 7.02
N ARG A 66 -2.24 -13.00 7.67
CA ARG A 66 -2.58 -14.25 8.37
C ARG A 66 -3.28 -14.03 9.70
N GLY A 67 -3.29 -12.81 10.22
CA GLY A 67 -3.91 -12.46 11.50
C GLY A 67 -3.01 -12.77 12.70
N ILE A 68 -1.69 -12.78 12.50
CA ILE A 68 -0.72 -12.83 13.60
C ILE A 68 -0.91 -11.57 14.44
N ASP A 69 -0.99 -11.72 15.76
CA ASP A 69 -1.29 -10.64 16.69
C ASP A 69 -0.27 -9.49 16.57
N HIS A 70 -0.75 -8.26 16.48
CA HIS A 70 0.07 -7.05 16.42
C HIS A 70 1.08 -6.97 17.57
N LYS A 71 0.72 -7.50 18.75
CA LYS A 71 1.64 -7.54 19.89
C LYS A 71 2.85 -8.42 19.59
N VAL A 72 2.65 -9.57 18.98
CA VAL A 72 3.75 -10.48 18.58
C VAL A 72 4.65 -9.79 17.57
N ILE A 73 4.07 -9.16 16.55
CA ILE A 73 4.81 -8.42 15.52
C ILE A 73 5.60 -7.27 16.14
N TYR A 74 4.96 -6.47 17.02
CA TYR A 74 5.61 -5.36 17.73
C TYR A 74 6.75 -5.83 18.62
N ASP A 75 6.54 -6.91 19.39
CA ASP A 75 7.55 -7.43 20.31
C ASP A 75 8.85 -7.87 19.57
N ILE A 76 8.70 -8.38 18.35
CA ILE A 76 9.82 -8.82 17.50
C ILE A 76 10.44 -7.62 16.77
N THR A 77 9.62 -6.81 16.10
CA THR A 77 10.07 -5.83 15.10
C THR A 77 10.31 -4.45 15.68
N LYS A 78 9.61 -4.10 16.76
CA LYS A 78 9.49 -2.75 17.34
C LYS A 78 8.92 -1.72 16.37
N ILE A 79 8.23 -2.16 15.31
CA ILE A 79 7.47 -1.28 14.42
C ILE A 79 6.28 -0.74 15.21
N ASP A 80 6.12 0.59 15.20
CA ASP A 80 5.05 1.24 15.95
C ASP A 80 3.66 0.73 15.50
N TRP A 81 2.74 0.61 16.46
CA TRP A 81 1.38 0.15 16.26
C TRP A 81 0.63 0.91 15.17
N TRP A 82 0.88 2.21 15.06
CA TRP A 82 0.27 3.04 14.03
C TRP A 82 0.59 2.53 12.61
N PHE A 83 1.86 2.15 12.36
CA PHE A 83 2.24 1.58 11.06
C PHE A 83 1.65 0.19 10.84
N LEU A 84 1.59 -0.63 11.89
CA LEU A 84 0.97 -1.96 11.81
C LEU A 84 -0.53 -1.84 11.48
N ASP A 85 -1.25 -0.92 12.11
CA ASP A 85 -2.68 -0.67 11.83
C ASP A 85 -2.88 -0.21 10.37
N LYS A 86 -2.01 0.65 9.85
CA LYS A 86 -2.07 1.11 8.46
C LYS A 86 -1.80 -0.01 7.45
N MET A 87 -0.84 -0.87 7.74
CA MET A 87 -0.55 -2.06 6.93
C MET A 87 -1.67 -3.10 7.04
N GLN A 88 -2.26 -3.30 8.23
CA GLN A 88 -3.43 -4.15 8.41
C GLN A 88 -4.62 -3.66 7.58
N HIS A 89 -4.87 -2.35 7.55
CA HIS A 89 -5.92 -1.77 6.71
C HIS A 89 -5.71 -2.10 5.22
N LEU A 90 -4.48 -2.01 4.70
CA LEU A 90 -4.17 -2.44 3.33
C LEU A 90 -4.42 -3.94 3.12
N ALA A 91 -4.04 -4.78 4.08
CA ALA A 91 -4.27 -6.22 4.02
C ALA A 91 -5.77 -6.55 4.00
N ASP A 92 -6.57 -5.84 4.79
CA ASP A 92 -8.02 -6.02 4.83
C ASP A 92 -8.70 -5.56 3.53
N LEU A 93 -8.24 -4.46 2.93
CA LEU A 93 -8.68 -4.03 1.61
C LEU A 93 -8.34 -5.06 0.52
N GLU A 94 -7.12 -5.59 0.52
CA GLU A 94 -6.70 -6.64 -0.41
C GLU A 94 -7.57 -7.89 -0.29
N LYS A 95 -7.81 -8.36 0.96
CA LYS A 95 -8.73 -9.48 1.24
C LYS A 95 -10.17 -9.17 0.83
N GLY A 96 -10.62 -7.92 1.05
CA GLY A 96 -11.94 -7.46 0.64
C GLY A 96 -12.13 -7.55 -0.88
N LEU A 97 -11.14 -7.09 -1.64
CA LEU A 97 -11.14 -7.20 -3.10
C LEU A 97 -11.14 -8.66 -3.55
N ALA A 98 -10.33 -9.52 -2.95
CA ALA A 98 -10.28 -10.94 -3.28
C ALA A 98 -11.62 -11.67 -3.02
N LYS A 99 -12.40 -11.20 -2.07
CA LYS A 99 -13.75 -11.76 -1.77
C LYS A 99 -14.83 -11.31 -2.75
N CYS A 100 -14.56 -10.34 -3.64
CA CYS A 100 -15.55 -9.85 -4.61
C CYS A 100 -15.97 -10.92 -5.64
N ASN A 101 -15.09 -11.88 -5.95
CA ASN A 101 -15.37 -13.02 -6.81
C ASN A 101 -16.16 -12.65 -8.09
N GLY A 102 -15.71 -11.66 -8.83
CA GLY A 102 -16.33 -11.20 -10.07
C GLY A 102 -17.42 -10.13 -9.89
N VAL A 103 -17.75 -9.71 -8.67
CA VAL A 103 -18.75 -8.65 -8.41
C VAL A 103 -18.12 -7.52 -7.59
N LEU A 104 -17.69 -6.47 -8.28
CA LEU A 104 -17.05 -5.30 -7.66
C LEU A 104 -18.01 -4.11 -7.68
N THR A 105 -18.29 -3.54 -6.51
CA THR A 105 -19.11 -2.33 -6.40
C THR A 105 -18.30 -1.07 -6.69
N GLU A 106 -18.99 0.01 -7.08
CA GLU A 106 -18.36 1.32 -7.29
C GLU A 106 -17.66 1.83 -6.02
N GLU A 107 -18.27 1.65 -4.86
CA GLU A 107 -17.71 2.06 -3.57
C GLU A 107 -16.41 1.31 -3.25
N GLN A 108 -16.39 -0.02 -3.42
CA GLN A 108 -15.20 -0.83 -3.23
C GLN A 108 -14.07 -0.41 -4.18
N TYR A 109 -14.42 -0.14 -5.45
CA TYR A 109 -13.47 0.33 -6.44
C TYR A 109 -12.86 1.68 -6.06
N LYS A 110 -13.71 2.68 -5.76
CA LYS A 110 -13.26 4.02 -5.35
C LYS A 110 -12.41 3.98 -4.08
N THR A 111 -12.80 3.18 -3.09
CA THR A 111 -12.03 2.97 -1.87
C THR A 111 -10.65 2.40 -2.17
N ALA A 112 -10.57 1.35 -3.00
CA ALA A 112 -9.30 0.76 -3.40
C ALA A 112 -8.40 1.79 -4.13
N LYS A 113 -8.97 2.60 -5.03
CA LYS A 113 -8.24 3.67 -5.72
C LYS A 113 -7.70 4.72 -4.75
N LYS A 114 -8.50 5.14 -3.78
CA LYS A 114 -8.11 6.10 -2.75
C LYS A 114 -6.87 5.63 -1.97
N TYR A 115 -6.78 4.34 -1.66
CA TYR A 115 -5.66 3.74 -0.92
C TYR A 115 -4.53 3.20 -1.81
N GLY A 116 -4.52 3.54 -3.10
CA GLY A 116 -3.37 3.35 -3.99
C GLY A 116 -3.38 2.07 -4.81
N PHE A 117 -4.44 1.26 -4.77
CA PHE A 117 -4.55 0.08 -5.65
C PHE A 117 -4.69 0.50 -7.12
N GLN A 118 -3.88 -0.09 -7.98
CA GLN A 118 -3.94 0.14 -9.42
C GLN A 118 -5.09 -0.64 -10.07
N ASP A 119 -5.60 -0.17 -11.20
CA ASP A 119 -6.70 -0.83 -11.91
C ASP A 119 -6.39 -2.28 -12.26
N LYS A 120 -5.15 -2.55 -12.71
CA LYS A 120 -4.70 -3.92 -13.00
C LYS A 120 -4.76 -4.83 -11.77
N THR A 121 -4.39 -4.30 -10.60
CA THR A 121 -4.39 -5.00 -9.32
C THR A 121 -5.81 -5.28 -8.85
N ILE A 122 -6.69 -4.28 -8.95
CA ILE A 122 -8.11 -4.42 -8.59
C ILE A 122 -8.78 -5.48 -9.47
N ARG A 123 -8.56 -5.44 -10.80
CA ARG A 123 -9.09 -6.46 -11.71
C ARG A 123 -8.62 -7.86 -11.34
N ARG A 124 -7.32 -8.01 -11.07
CA ARG A 124 -6.72 -9.30 -10.68
C ARG A 124 -7.31 -9.82 -9.37
N LEU A 125 -7.37 -8.98 -8.34
CA LEU A 125 -7.85 -9.39 -7.01
C LEU A 125 -9.35 -9.68 -7.01
N ALA A 126 -10.16 -8.79 -7.60
CA ALA A 126 -11.61 -8.93 -7.62
C ALA A 126 -12.12 -9.89 -8.70
N GLN A 127 -11.22 -10.39 -9.58
CA GLN A 127 -11.55 -11.29 -10.70
C GLN A 127 -12.59 -10.69 -11.65
N VAL A 128 -12.44 -9.40 -11.99
CA VAL A 128 -13.33 -8.67 -12.90
C VAL A 128 -12.59 -8.22 -14.17
N ASP A 129 -13.25 -8.32 -15.31
CA ASP A 129 -12.73 -7.83 -16.60
C ASP A 129 -12.99 -6.32 -16.76
N THR A 130 -14.13 -5.85 -16.25
CA THR A 130 -14.56 -4.45 -16.35
C THR A 130 -14.61 -3.79 -14.97
N LEU A 131 -14.27 -2.52 -14.93
CA LEU A 131 -14.34 -1.72 -13.70
C LEU A 131 -15.69 -1.01 -13.63
N PRO A 132 -16.25 -0.78 -12.43
CA PRO A 132 -17.58 -0.21 -12.28
C PRO A 132 -17.66 1.28 -12.66
N VAL A 133 -16.53 1.96 -12.78
CA VAL A 133 -16.45 3.38 -13.18
C VAL A 133 -15.45 3.53 -14.31
N GLU A 134 -15.89 4.07 -15.44
CA GLU A 134 -15.02 4.43 -16.55
C GLU A 134 -14.34 5.78 -16.30
N ASN A 135 -13.07 5.89 -16.72
CA ASN A 135 -12.29 7.13 -16.66
C ASN A 135 -12.19 7.79 -15.27
N TYR A 136 -12.22 7.00 -14.19
CA TYR A 136 -11.97 7.54 -12.86
C TYR A 136 -10.50 7.94 -12.72
N ARG A 137 -10.24 9.25 -12.82
CA ARG A 137 -8.89 9.83 -12.83
C ARG A 137 -8.54 10.41 -11.48
N ALA A 138 -7.25 10.34 -11.14
CA ALA A 138 -6.71 11.05 -10.00
C ALA A 138 -6.72 12.56 -10.26
N GLY A 139 -7.01 13.32 -9.22
CA GLY A 139 -6.67 14.72 -9.12
C GLY A 139 -5.19 14.91 -8.75
N PHE A 140 -4.71 16.14 -8.79
CA PHE A 140 -3.36 16.49 -8.38
C PHE A 140 -3.41 17.58 -7.31
N LYS A 141 -2.63 17.41 -6.25
CA LYS A 141 -2.46 18.39 -5.18
C LYS A 141 -1.01 18.75 -5.04
N MET A 142 -0.75 20.01 -4.73
CA MET A 142 0.59 20.51 -4.46
C MET A 142 1.03 20.08 -3.06
N VAL A 143 2.30 19.71 -2.93
CA VAL A 143 2.91 19.47 -1.62
C VAL A 143 3.17 20.81 -0.96
N ASP A 144 2.55 21.05 0.18
CA ASP A 144 2.87 22.18 1.05
C ASP A 144 4.20 21.91 1.76
N THR A 145 5.28 22.48 1.24
CA THR A 145 6.64 22.23 1.74
C THR A 145 7.03 23.12 2.91
N CYS A 146 6.27 24.20 3.18
CA CYS A 146 6.61 25.23 4.15
C CYS A 146 5.41 25.68 4.98
N ALA A 147 4.40 24.84 5.18
CA ALA A 147 3.15 25.18 5.86
C ALA A 147 2.54 26.52 5.36
N ALA A 148 2.64 26.76 4.05
CA ALA A 148 2.21 27.99 3.36
C ALA A 148 2.90 29.28 3.82
N GLU A 149 4.00 29.21 4.59
CA GLU A 149 4.74 30.40 5.00
C GLU A 149 5.58 31.01 3.87
N PHE A 150 6.02 30.19 2.91
CA PHE A 150 6.81 30.65 1.76
C PHE A 150 6.35 29.96 0.48
N SER A 151 6.31 30.71 -0.63
CA SER A 151 6.07 30.11 -1.94
C SER A 151 7.25 29.20 -2.33
N ALA A 152 6.98 27.95 -2.69
CA ALA A 152 8.01 27.02 -3.14
C ALA A 152 8.55 27.44 -4.51
N ASN A 153 9.88 27.55 -4.65
CA ASN A 153 10.52 27.80 -5.93
C ASN A 153 10.36 26.64 -6.93
N THR A 154 10.11 25.44 -6.43
CA THR A 154 9.88 24.24 -7.23
C THR A 154 8.70 23.48 -6.62
N PRO A 155 7.48 23.65 -7.13
CA PRO A 155 6.32 22.95 -6.60
C PRO A 155 6.38 21.48 -6.96
N TYR A 156 6.16 20.61 -5.97
CA TYR A 156 5.94 19.19 -6.16
C TYR A 156 4.46 18.87 -6.10
N PHE A 157 3.99 18.07 -7.04
CA PHE A 157 2.59 17.61 -7.08
C PHE A 157 2.53 16.10 -6.82
N TYR A 158 1.47 15.66 -6.17
CA TYR A 158 1.15 14.25 -6.03
C TYR A 158 -0.27 13.95 -6.51
N SER A 159 -0.46 12.75 -7.04
CA SER A 159 -1.77 12.30 -7.47
C SER A 159 -2.59 11.78 -6.28
N THR A 160 -3.88 12.09 -6.25
CA THR A 160 -4.82 11.64 -5.23
C THR A 160 -6.20 11.39 -5.82
N TYR A 161 -6.98 10.52 -5.17
CA TYR A 161 -8.41 10.31 -5.47
C TYR A 161 -9.31 10.97 -4.40
N ASP A 162 -8.77 11.93 -3.66
CA ASP A 162 -9.41 12.58 -2.53
C ASP A 162 -9.56 14.08 -2.83
N GLY A 163 -10.71 14.45 -3.40
CA GLY A 163 -11.05 15.82 -3.73
C GLY A 163 -10.66 16.28 -5.14
N ASP A 164 -10.95 17.55 -5.41
CA ASP A 164 -10.70 18.21 -6.70
C ASP A 164 -9.22 18.58 -6.88
N ASN A 165 -8.85 18.93 -8.12
CA ASN A 165 -7.52 19.46 -8.44
C ASN A 165 -7.30 20.83 -7.76
N GLU A 166 -6.10 21.06 -7.30
CA GLU A 166 -5.57 22.36 -6.84
C GLU A 166 -4.75 23.03 -7.93
#